data_25b378d0c890cd9d687513786f3507a9
#
_entry.id   25b378d0c890cd9d687513786f3507a9
#
_cell.length_a   1.000
_cell.length_b   1.000
_cell.length_c   1.000
_cell.angle_alpha   90.00
_cell.angle_beta   90.00
_cell.angle_gamma   90.00
#
_symmetry.space_group_name_H-M   'P 1'
#
loop_
_entity.id
_entity.type
_entity.pdbx_description
1 polymer ?
#
loop_
_entity_poly.entity_id
_entity_poly.type
_entity_poly.pdbx_seq_one_letter_code
_entity_poly.pdbx_strand_id
1 'polypeptide(L)'
;MTLATPNHIVRPAKDLDEVQDLYWPLMQELGWNRAKEDCKTHYTVSKSWLLIFPESCKTPQGMLLPLIYPNKTAWVAFFIMNAAYRGKGLGAALWREMETLVSAAQCSFIGLDAVPEQVQTYTRRGFVDCARVPLMSRKSLVEKPLGIKWGYEDAVELQDLRDVDPVYLTQLDLEHTGLDRRAYWAANVLPARRDAFGYTIVEDGELTGLIYARRCPDGVRIGPLFAATYAQARQLLHKLMNDYARMEGTFAAEIFGTNTEGRKLFEELGWEYAGVSYHRMWKDGKVPEEQKEGSMGATGMYATFDAASG
;
A
#
# COMPACT_ATOMS: atom_id res chain seq x y z
N MET A 1 -12.93 -30.86 18.96
CA MET A 1 -11.70 -30.78 19.79
C MET A 1 -10.88 -29.63 19.28
N THR A 2 -10.77 -28.53 20.01
CA THR A 2 -9.83 -27.42 19.71
C THR A 2 -8.43 -27.94 20.03
N LEU A 3 -7.59 -28.11 18.99
CA LEU A 3 -6.19 -28.44 19.21
C LEU A 3 -5.55 -27.31 20.02
N ALA A 4 -4.79 -27.64 21.06
CA ALA A 4 -4.04 -26.66 21.82
C ALA A 4 -3.06 -25.92 20.88
N THR A 5 -2.96 -24.60 21.03
CA THR A 5 -1.97 -23.81 20.29
C THR A 5 -0.56 -24.30 20.66
N PRO A 6 0.30 -24.63 19.70
CA PRO A 6 1.68 -25.03 19.98
C PRO A 6 2.42 -23.97 20.80
N ASN A 7 3.34 -24.37 21.65
CA ASN A 7 4.24 -23.43 22.32
C ASN A 7 4.96 -22.59 21.27
N HIS A 8 5.08 -21.31 21.54
CA HIS A 8 5.61 -20.34 20.58
C HIS A 8 6.16 -19.10 21.27
N ILE A 9 7.00 -18.37 20.55
CA ILE A 9 7.48 -17.04 20.92
C ILE A 9 7.01 -16.07 19.86
N VAL A 10 6.42 -14.95 20.27
CA VAL A 10 6.21 -13.76 19.41
C VAL A 10 7.14 -12.68 19.90
N ARG A 11 7.90 -12.09 18.98
CA ARG A 11 8.80 -10.99 19.28
C ARG A 11 9.01 -10.10 18.06
N PRO A 12 9.48 -8.86 18.23
CA PRO A 12 9.99 -8.06 17.12
C PRO A 12 11.16 -8.75 16.41
N ALA A 13 11.30 -8.50 15.11
CA ALA A 13 12.45 -8.93 14.34
C ALA A 13 13.73 -8.27 14.90
N LYS A 14 14.84 -8.97 14.88
CA LYS A 14 16.14 -8.48 15.34
C LYS A 14 16.74 -7.44 14.40
N ASP A 15 16.60 -7.73 13.10
CA ASP A 15 17.20 -6.95 12.02
C ASP A 15 16.38 -7.12 10.71
N LEU A 16 16.81 -6.44 9.67
CA LEU A 16 16.21 -6.52 8.34
C LEU A 16 16.35 -7.91 7.72
N ASP A 17 17.49 -8.56 7.93
CA ASP A 17 17.76 -9.86 7.30
C ASP A 17 16.78 -10.91 7.81
N GLU A 18 16.50 -10.92 9.12
CA GLU A 18 15.50 -11.83 9.71
C GLU A 18 14.09 -11.61 9.13
N VAL A 19 13.73 -10.38 8.80
CA VAL A 19 12.46 -10.08 8.11
C VAL A 19 12.50 -10.55 6.67
N GLN A 20 13.57 -10.25 5.94
CA GLN A 20 13.69 -10.56 4.52
C GLN A 20 13.74 -12.06 4.24
N ASP A 21 14.35 -12.83 5.14
CA ASP A 21 14.43 -14.29 5.06
C ASP A 21 13.04 -14.96 5.10
N LEU A 22 12.08 -14.35 5.79
CA LEU A 22 10.69 -14.81 5.80
C LEU A 22 9.83 -14.11 4.72
N TYR A 23 10.00 -12.80 4.56
CA TYR A 23 9.21 -11.99 3.63
C TYR A 23 9.33 -12.51 2.20
N TRP A 24 10.56 -12.67 1.71
CA TRP A 24 10.77 -12.96 0.31
C TRP A 24 10.18 -14.30 -0.14
N PRO A 25 10.42 -15.43 0.54
CA PRO A 25 9.77 -16.69 0.20
C PRO A 25 8.24 -16.61 0.23
N LEU A 26 7.65 -15.90 1.21
CA LEU A 26 6.20 -15.74 1.29
C LEU A 26 5.64 -14.90 0.13
N MET A 27 6.33 -13.84 -0.30
CA MET A 27 5.90 -13.06 -1.48
C MET A 27 5.89 -13.93 -2.74
N GLN A 28 6.90 -14.79 -2.91
CA GLN A 28 6.96 -15.74 -4.04
C GLN A 28 5.85 -16.80 -3.96
N GLU A 29 5.63 -17.40 -2.79
CA GLU A 29 4.58 -18.41 -2.58
C GLU A 29 3.17 -17.85 -2.86
N LEU A 30 2.92 -16.62 -2.42
CA LEU A 30 1.63 -15.95 -2.58
C LEU A 30 1.43 -15.34 -3.98
N GLY A 31 2.47 -15.34 -4.82
CA GLY A 31 2.42 -14.68 -6.13
C GLY A 31 2.24 -13.17 -6.06
N TRP A 32 2.58 -12.55 -4.92
CA TRP A 32 2.50 -11.10 -4.78
C TRP A 32 3.69 -10.45 -5.46
N ASN A 33 3.40 -9.67 -6.48
CA ASN A 33 4.42 -8.97 -7.26
C ASN A 33 5.00 -7.77 -6.48
N ARG A 34 5.80 -8.06 -5.45
CA ARG A 34 6.45 -7.09 -4.57
C ARG A 34 7.95 -7.24 -4.60
N ALA A 35 8.67 -6.12 -4.57
CA ALA A 35 10.13 -6.10 -4.56
C ALA A 35 10.70 -6.37 -3.14
N LYS A 36 11.96 -6.83 -3.09
CA LYS A 36 12.71 -6.90 -1.82
C LYS A 36 12.90 -5.52 -1.21
N GLU A 37 13.04 -4.50 -2.04
CA GLU A 37 13.18 -3.10 -1.62
C GLU A 37 11.93 -2.58 -0.89
N ASP A 38 10.73 -3.13 -1.15
CA ASP A 38 9.52 -2.78 -0.38
C ASP A 38 9.68 -3.20 1.09
N CYS A 39 10.19 -4.40 1.35
CA CYS A 39 10.50 -4.86 2.71
C CYS A 39 11.47 -3.92 3.43
N LYS A 40 12.55 -3.54 2.75
CA LYS A 40 13.55 -2.61 3.28
C LYS A 40 12.94 -1.23 3.58
N THR A 41 12.09 -0.73 2.69
CA THR A 41 11.36 0.53 2.88
C THR A 41 10.50 0.47 4.13
N HIS A 42 9.65 -0.53 4.27
CA HIS A 42 8.80 -0.70 5.45
C HIS A 42 9.62 -0.90 6.73
N TYR A 43 10.74 -1.64 6.67
CA TYR A 43 11.62 -1.84 7.82
C TYR A 43 12.34 -0.54 8.23
N THR A 44 12.65 0.32 7.27
CA THR A 44 13.22 1.65 7.57
C THR A 44 12.22 2.52 8.30
N VAL A 45 10.95 2.49 7.90
CA VAL A 45 9.87 3.26 8.51
C VAL A 45 9.47 2.70 9.89
N SER A 46 9.39 1.39 10.03
CA SER A 46 8.99 0.76 11.29
C SER A 46 9.81 -0.49 11.60
N LYS A 47 10.37 -0.54 12.80
CA LYS A 47 11.08 -1.70 13.35
C LYS A 47 10.16 -2.69 14.07
N SER A 48 8.86 -2.42 14.10
CA SER A 48 7.86 -3.21 14.86
C SER A 48 7.39 -4.47 14.12
N TRP A 49 8.20 -5.04 13.22
CA TRP A 49 7.88 -6.31 12.58
C TRP A 49 7.80 -7.42 13.60
N LEU A 50 6.62 -7.94 13.84
CA LEU A 50 6.37 -9.08 14.71
C LEU A 50 6.58 -10.38 13.95
N LEU A 51 7.39 -11.26 14.53
CA LEU A 51 7.66 -12.60 14.03
C LEU A 51 7.22 -13.65 15.04
N ILE A 52 6.66 -14.75 14.56
CA ILE A 52 6.26 -15.88 15.43
C ILE A 52 7.11 -17.12 15.15
N PHE A 53 7.65 -17.69 16.23
CA PHE A 53 8.50 -18.86 16.24
C PHE A 53 7.79 -19.97 17.01
N PRO A 54 7.24 -21.01 16.35
CA PRO A 54 6.84 -22.23 17.04
C PRO A 54 8.05 -22.89 17.71
N GLU A 55 7.88 -23.47 18.88
CA GLU A 55 8.98 -24.09 19.66
C GLU A 55 9.79 -25.12 18.84
N SER A 56 9.11 -25.82 17.93
CA SER A 56 9.75 -26.78 17.00
C SER A 56 10.58 -26.15 15.90
N CYS A 57 10.60 -24.80 15.75
CA CYS A 57 11.19 -24.10 14.63
C CYS A 57 12.25 -23.10 15.08
N LYS A 58 13.41 -23.15 14.42
CA LYS A 58 14.48 -22.14 14.59
C LYS A 58 14.22 -20.87 13.79
N THR A 59 13.39 -20.96 12.75
CA THR A 59 13.02 -19.86 11.86
C THR A 59 11.59 -19.41 12.10
N PRO A 60 11.26 -18.13 11.87
CA PRO A 60 9.89 -17.65 12.04
C PRO A 60 8.95 -18.29 11.01
N GLN A 61 7.70 -18.51 11.40
CA GLN A 61 6.69 -19.15 10.55
C GLN A 61 5.49 -18.24 10.27
N GLY A 62 5.58 -16.99 10.65
CA GLY A 62 4.60 -15.96 10.36
C GLY A 62 5.10 -14.59 10.75
N MET A 63 4.51 -13.58 10.16
CA MET A 63 4.84 -12.17 10.40
C MET A 63 3.59 -11.29 10.43
N LEU A 64 3.72 -10.14 11.06
CA LEU A 64 2.76 -9.05 11.06
C LEU A 64 3.52 -7.74 11.29
N LEU A 65 3.20 -6.71 10.50
CA LEU A 65 3.75 -5.37 10.71
C LEU A 65 2.63 -4.41 11.14
N PRO A 66 2.61 -3.97 12.40
CA PRO A 66 1.80 -2.83 12.81
C PRO A 66 2.55 -1.55 12.43
N LEU A 67 2.02 -0.81 11.45
CA LEU A 67 2.47 0.55 11.15
C LEU A 67 1.68 1.50 12.05
N ILE A 68 2.37 2.12 13.00
CA ILE A 68 1.79 3.09 13.93
C ILE A 68 2.29 4.47 13.54
N TYR A 69 1.37 5.34 13.19
CA TYR A 69 1.66 6.68 12.70
C TYR A 69 1.56 7.74 13.80
N PRO A 70 2.28 8.89 13.67
CA PRO A 70 2.33 9.94 14.71
C PRO A 70 0.98 10.52 15.10
N ASN A 71 0.02 10.56 14.14
CA ASN A 71 -1.34 11.05 14.39
C ASN A 71 -2.28 10.02 15.05
N LYS A 72 -1.72 8.97 15.67
CA LYS A 72 -2.47 7.90 16.33
C LYS A 72 -3.40 7.13 15.40
N THR A 73 -3.04 7.05 14.14
CA THR A 73 -3.59 6.05 13.21
C THR A 73 -2.67 4.84 13.15
N ALA A 74 -3.19 3.68 12.80
CA ALA A 74 -2.41 2.48 12.61
C ALA A 74 -2.88 1.71 11.37
N TRP A 75 -1.95 1.00 10.74
CA TRP A 75 -2.23 0.11 9.63
C TRP A 75 -1.67 -1.28 9.88
N VAL A 76 -2.50 -2.31 9.69
CA VAL A 76 -2.08 -3.70 9.88
C VAL A 76 -1.61 -4.27 8.54
N ALA A 77 -0.32 -4.45 8.42
CA ALA A 77 0.34 -4.93 7.21
C ALA A 77 0.92 -6.33 7.36
N PHE A 78 1.04 -7.05 6.27
CA PHE A 78 1.76 -8.34 6.18
C PHE A 78 1.38 -9.36 7.26
N PHE A 79 0.09 -9.44 7.62
CA PHE A 79 -0.37 -10.51 8.49
C PHE A 79 -0.42 -11.83 7.73
N ILE A 80 0.68 -12.53 7.72
CA ILE A 80 0.90 -13.72 6.91
C ILE A 80 1.44 -14.86 7.78
N MET A 81 0.87 -16.04 7.61
CA MET A 81 1.37 -17.30 8.20
C MET A 81 1.80 -18.25 7.09
N ASN A 82 2.96 -18.88 7.28
CA ASN A 82 3.36 -20.00 6.44
C ASN A 82 2.22 -21.05 6.40
N ALA A 83 1.91 -21.56 5.21
CA ALA A 83 0.76 -22.44 4.97
C ALA A 83 0.70 -23.64 5.92
N ALA A 84 1.84 -24.28 6.18
CA ALA A 84 1.97 -25.44 7.08
C ALA A 84 1.60 -25.13 8.56
N TYR A 85 1.53 -23.85 8.94
CA TYR A 85 1.27 -23.39 10.30
C TYR A 85 -0.07 -22.68 10.47
N ARG A 86 -0.87 -22.61 9.41
CA ARG A 86 -2.23 -22.04 9.47
C ARG A 86 -3.16 -22.97 10.27
N GLY A 87 -4.23 -22.41 10.84
CA GLY A 87 -5.23 -23.17 11.61
C GLY A 87 -4.79 -23.65 12.99
N LYS A 88 -3.55 -23.38 13.43
CA LYS A 88 -2.99 -23.86 14.72
C LYS A 88 -3.02 -22.79 15.83
N GLY A 89 -3.78 -21.71 15.67
CA GLY A 89 -3.88 -20.63 16.67
C GLY A 89 -2.72 -19.64 16.70
N LEU A 90 -1.62 -19.90 15.98
CA LEU A 90 -0.42 -19.05 15.98
C LEU A 90 -0.68 -17.63 15.46
N GLY A 91 -1.50 -17.47 14.43
CA GLY A 91 -1.90 -16.16 13.95
C GLY A 91 -2.66 -15.32 14.99
N ALA A 92 -3.40 -15.97 15.90
CA ALA A 92 -4.05 -15.26 17.00
C ALA A 92 -3.03 -14.72 18.03
N ALA A 93 -1.89 -15.38 18.19
CA ALA A 93 -0.82 -14.89 19.06
C ALA A 93 -0.13 -13.65 18.48
N LEU A 94 0.21 -13.66 17.17
CA LEU A 94 0.70 -12.46 16.46
C LEU A 94 -0.28 -11.29 16.58
N TRP A 95 -1.57 -11.59 16.40
CA TRP A 95 -2.61 -10.56 16.45
C TRP A 95 -2.72 -9.92 17.84
N ARG A 96 -2.70 -10.71 18.92
CA ARG A 96 -2.72 -10.17 20.30
C ARG A 96 -1.54 -9.27 20.61
N GLU A 97 -0.34 -9.62 20.13
CA GLU A 97 0.84 -8.77 20.32
C GLU A 97 0.69 -7.43 19.54
N MET A 98 0.18 -7.49 18.34
CA MET A 98 -0.15 -6.27 17.56
C MET A 98 -1.18 -5.40 18.31
N GLU A 99 -2.26 -5.99 18.84
CA GLU A 99 -3.27 -5.26 19.62
C GLU A 99 -2.66 -4.59 20.85
N THR A 100 -1.70 -5.25 21.51
CA THR A 100 -0.95 -4.67 22.65
C THR A 100 -0.18 -3.43 22.22
N LEU A 101 0.54 -3.47 21.10
CA LEU A 101 1.31 -2.33 20.60
C LEU A 101 0.41 -1.16 20.18
N VAL A 102 -0.66 -1.43 19.45
CA VAL A 102 -1.60 -0.41 18.97
C VAL A 102 -2.36 0.23 20.14
N SER A 103 -2.73 -0.56 21.16
CA SER A 103 -3.37 -0.07 22.38
C SER A 103 -2.41 0.80 23.20
N ALA A 104 -1.16 0.37 23.37
CA ALA A 104 -0.13 1.15 24.07
C ALA A 104 0.13 2.49 23.38
N ALA A 105 0.07 2.54 22.05
CA ALA A 105 0.17 3.76 21.25
C ALA A 105 -1.10 4.63 21.27
N GLN A 106 -2.19 4.13 21.87
CA GLN A 106 -3.49 4.82 21.92
C GLN A 106 -4.03 5.19 20.53
N CYS A 107 -3.89 4.28 19.53
CA CYS A 107 -4.38 4.53 18.19
C CYS A 107 -5.92 4.61 18.17
N SER A 108 -6.43 5.66 17.54
CA SER A 108 -7.87 5.94 17.41
C SER A 108 -8.47 5.33 16.16
N PHE A 109 -7.68 5.17 15.11
CA PHE A 109 -8.06 4.59 13.83
C PHE A 109 -7.11 3.44 13.51
N ILE A 110 -7.65 2.27 13.23
CA ILE A 110 -6.86 1.08 12.87
C ILE A 110 -7.45 0.52 11.58
N GLY A 111 -6.68 0.54 10.51
CA GLY A 111 -7.10 0.09 9.20
C GLY A 111 -6.29 -1.10 8.69
N LEU A 112 -6.83 -1.76 7.69
CA LEU A 112 -6.17 -2.79 6.89
C LEU A 112 -6.89 -2.96 5.55
N ASP A 113 -6.17 -3.51 4.57
CA ASP A 113 -6.77 -4.01 3.33
C ASP A 113 -6.73 -5.54 3.33
N ALA A 114 -7.90 -6.16 3.35
CA ALA A 114 -8.07 -7.60 3.43
C ALA A 114 -8.24 -8.23 2.04
N VAL A 115 -7.60 -9.36 1.81
CA VAL A 115 -8.00 -10.26 0.70
C VAL A 115 -9.39 -10.83 0.99
N PRO A 116 -10.21 -11.12 -0.05
CA PRO A 116 -11.60 -11.57 0.14
C PRO A 116 -11.75 -12.74 1.12
N GLU A 117 -10.84 -13.70 1.08
CA GLU A 117 -10.87 -14.90 1.91
C GLU A 117 -10.65 -14.62 3.41
N GLN A 118 -10.10 -13.45 3.75
CA GLN A 118 -9.79 -13.07 5.13
C GLN A 118 -10.77 -12.05 5.73
N VAL A 119 -11.73 -11.55 4.98
CA VAL A 119 -12.71 -10.56 5.46
C VAL A 119 -13.38 -11.04 6.74
N GLN A 120 -13.90 -12.27 6.77
CA GLN A 120 -14.54 -12.84 7.96
C GLN A 120 -13.59 -12.97 9.16
N THR A 121 -12.30 -13.14 8.91
CA THR A 121 -11.27 -13.18 9.95
C THR A 121 -11.14 -11.84 10.66
N TYR A 122 -11.22 -10.75 9.93
CA TYR A 122 -11.14 -9.40 10.49
C TYR A 122 -12.49 -8.91 11.03
N THR A 123 -13.60 -9.28 10.41
CA THR A 123 -14.95 -8.99 10.94
C THR A 123 -15.12 -9.55 12.36
N ARG A 124 -14.68 -10.78 12.62
CA ARG A 124 -14.71 -11.36 13.98
C ARG A 124 -13.83 -10.61 14.98
N ARG A 125 -12.92 -9.77 14.52
CA ARG A 125 -12.07 -8.89 15.34
C ARG A 125 -12.59 -7.46 15.44
N GLY A 126 -13.83 -7.21 14.95
CA GLY A 126 -14.50 -5.93 15.02
C GLY A 126 -14.09 -4.95 13.91
N PHE A 127 -13.51 -5.44 12.81
CA PHE A 127 -13.30 -4.60 11.62
C PHE A 127 -14.55 -4.61 10.74
N VAL A 128 -14.88 -3.45 10.21
CA VAL A 128 -16.00 -3.24 9.30
C VAL A 128 -15.45 -2.99 7.90
N ASP A 129 -16.06 -3.61 6.93
CA ASP A 129 -15.76 -3.45 5.50
C ASP A 129 -16.34 -2.12 5.00
N CYS A 130 -15.48 -1.14 4.74
CA CYS A 130 -15.88 0.24 4.47
C CYS A 130 -15.68 0.66 3.00
N ALA A 131 -14.74 0.05 2.28
CA ALA A 131 -14.48 0.38 0.89
C ALA A 131 -13.86 -0.79 0.13
N ARG A 132 -13.81 -0.67 -1.19
CA ARG A 132 -13.11 -1.61 -2.09
C ARG A 132 -11.83 -1.00 -2.61
N VAL A 133 -10.82 -1.83 -2.80
CA VAL A 133 -9.56 -1.46 -3.43
C VAL A 133 -9.27 -2.47 -4.55
N PRO A 134 -9.89 -2.28 -5.74
CA PRO A 134 -9.66 -3.15 -6.88
C PRO A 134 -8.22 -3.05 -7.38
N LEU A 135 -7.61 -4.19 -7.65
CA LEU A 135 -6.32 -4.27 -8.33
C LEU A 135 -6.58 -4.15 -9.84
N MET A 136 -5.97 -3.14 -10.45
CA MET A 136 -5.94 -2.98 -11.89
C MET A 136 -4.57 -3.36 -12.42
N SER A 137 -4.54 -3.94 -13.61
CA SER A 137 -3.31 -4.30 -14.30
C SER A 137 -3.38 -3.95 -15.77
N ARG A 138 -2.21 -3.76 -16.35
CA ARG A 138 -2.03 -3.53 -17.76
C ARG A 138 -0.69 -4.08 -18.21
N LYS A 139 -0.67 -4.72 -19.37
CA LYS A 139 0.59 -5.05 -20.03
C LYS A 139 1.42 -3.81 -20.35
N SER A 140 2.72 -3.96 -20.36
CA SER A 140 3.65 -2.87 -20.69
C SER A 140 3.32 -2.22 -22.03
N LEU A 141 3.83 -1.01 -22.28
CA LEU A 141 3.63 -0.32 -23.56
C LEU A 141 4.36 -1.00 -24.72
N VAL A 142 5.35 -1.85 -24.43
CA VAL A 142 6.01 -2.71 -25.44
C VAL A 142 5.00 -3.72 -25.99
N GLU A 143 4.23 -4.36 -25.12
CA GLU A 143 3.26 -5.39 -25.52
C GLU A 143 1.91 -4.81 -25.96
N LYS A 144 1.46 -3.75 -25.30
CA LYS A 144 0.17 -3.07 -25.58
C LYS A 144 0.40 -1.56 -25.65
N PRO A 145 0.78 -1.00 -26.81
CA PRO A 145 0.95 0.44 -26.98
C PRO A 145 -0.31 1.23 -26.61
N LEU A 146 -0.14 2.50 -26.24
CA LEU A 146 -1.28 3.40 -26.06
C LEU A 146 -1.88 3.70 -27.44
N GLY A 147 -3.19 3.46 -27.59
CA GLY A 147 -3.91 3.65 -28.85
C GLY A 147 -4.12 5.10 -29.25
N ILE A 148 -3.83 6.05 -28.40
CA ILE A 148 -4.10 7.48 -28.57
C ILE A 148 -2.83 8.27 -28.27
N LYS A 149 -2.44 9.16 -29.20
CA LYS A 149 -1.52 10.25 -28.90
C LYS A 149 -2.33 11.34 -28.20
N TRP A 150 -2.15 11.45 -26.91
CA TRP A 150 -2.82 12.46 -26.12
C TRP A 150 -2.10 13.80 -26.30
N GLY A 151 -2.77 14.76 -26.91
CA GLY A 151 -2.42 16.16 -26.79
C GLY A 151 -3.01 16.69 -25.48
N TYR A 152 -2.20 17.34 -24.70
CA TYR A 152 -2.66 18.08 -23.52
C TYR A 152 -2.80 19.55 -23.94
N GLU A 153 -4.03 19.99 -24.24
CA GLU A 153 -4.27 21.40 -24.57
C GLU A 153 -4.02 22.30 -23.35
N ASP A 154 -4.24 21.76 -22.13
CA ASP A 154 -4.04 22.44 -20.85
C ASP A 154 -3.04 21.66 -19.96
N ALA A 155 -1.89 21.26 -20.54
CA ALA A 155 -0.88 20.55 -19.77
C ALA A 155 -0.22 21.45 -18.73
N VAL A 156 -0.25 21.01 -17.47
CA VAL A 156 0.51 21.66 -16.40
C VAL A 156 1.95 21.13 -16.35
N GLU A 157 2.87 21.94 -15.83
CA GLU A 157 4.26 21.52 -15.65
C GLU A 157 4.36 20.42 -14.58
N LEU A 158 5.09 19.36 -14.92
CA LEU A 158 5.37 18.25 -14.01
C LEU A 158 6.79 18.39 -13.45
N GLN A 159 6.90 18.28 -12.13
CA GLN A 159 8.19 18.29 -11.44
C GLN A 159 8.57 16.87 -10.99
N ASP A 160 9.87 16.57 -10.92
CA ASP A 160 10.32 15.34 -10.24
C ASP A 160 9.99 15.44 -8.75
N LEU A 161 9.36 14.43 -8.20
CA LEU A 161 8.97 14.44 -6.79
C LEU A 161 10.17 14.64 -5.82
N ARG A 162 11.40 14.33 -6.27
CA ARG A 162 12.61 14.49 -5.47
C ARG A 162 13.04 15.94 -5.30
N ASP A 163 12.53 16.82 -6.15
CA ASP A 163 12.79 18.27 -6.11
C ASP A 163 11.79 19.00 -5.19
N VAL A 164 10.78 18.28 -4.67
CA VAL A 164 9.77 18.82 -3.76
C VAL A 164 10.15 18.58 -2.31
N ASP A 165 9.97 19.57 -1.46
CA ASP A 165 10.19 19.41 -0.01
C ASP A 165 9.27 18.27 0.53
N PRO A 166 9.83 17.28 1.23
CA PRO A 166 9.08 16.18 1.84
C PRO A 166 7.89 16.60 2.71
N VAL A 167 7.89 17.81 3.25
CA VAL A 167 6.79 18.35 4.04
C VAL A 167 5.52 18.47 3.19
N TYR A 168 5.62 18.96 1.95
CA TYR A 168 4.48 19.08 1.05
C TYR A 168 3.97 17.72 0.57
N LEU A 169 4.90 16.77 0.29
CA LEU A 169 4.53 15.39 -0.04
C LEU A 169 3.74 14.74 1.11
N THR A 170 4.21 14.94 2.33
CA THR A 170 3.55 14.43 3.54
C THR A 170 2.18 15.06 3.74
N GLN A 171 2.06 16.37 3.52
CA GLN A 171 0.80 17.08 3.67
C GLN A 171 -0.25 16.57 2.68
N LEU A 172 0.10 16.52 1.40
CA LEU A 172 -0.80 16.00 0.35
C LEU A 172 -1.24 14.56 0.64
N ASP A 173 -0.31 13.72 1.09
CA ASP A 173 -0.58 12.34 1.45
C ASP A 173 -1.55 12.24 2.64
N LEU A 174 -1.33 13.03 3.67
CA LEU A 174 -2.19 13.09 4.86
C LEU A 174 -3.62 13.55 4.50
N GLU A 175 -3.75 14.57 3.67
CA GLU A 175 -5.04 15.12 3.23
C GLU A 175 -5.88 14.14 2.43
N HIS A 176 -5.23 13.19 1.74
CA HIS A 176 -5.94 12.15 0.98
C HIS A 176 -6.21 10.89 1.80
N THR A 177 -5.35 10.57 2.76
CA THR A 177 -5.40 9.26 3.42
C THR A 177 -5.81 9.31 4.88
N GLY A 178 -5.59 10.44 5.56
CA GLY A 178 -5.71 10.55 7.02
C GLY A 178 -4.61 9.81 7.77
N LEU A 179 -3.58 9.31 7.07
CA LEU A 179 -2.47 8.56 7.65
C LEU A 179 -1.21 9.44 7.64
N ASP A 180 -0.64 9.74 8.80
CA ASP A 180 0.59 10.52 8.89
C ASP A 180 1.82 9.69 8.48
N ARG A 181 1.98 9.52 7.19
CA ARG A 181 3.06 8.70 6.60
C ARG A 181 4.36 9.47 6.34
N ARG A 182 4.63 10.54 7.11
CA ARG A 182 5.84 11.38 6.96
C ARG A 182 7.14 10.59 6.89
N ALA A 183 7.24 9.48 7.62
CA ALA A 183 8.44 8.64 7.60
C ALA A 183 8.68 7.98 6.23
N TYR A 184 7.64 7.72 5.44
CA TYR A 184 7.77 7.22 4.07
C TYR A 184 8.26 8.31 3.13
N TRP A 185 7.75 9.53 3.26
CA TRP A 185 8.11 10.67 2.40
C TRP A 185 9.42 11.35 2.81
N ALA A 186 10.06 10.93 3.91
CA ALA A 186 11.39 11.43 4.25
C ALA A 186 12.34 11.26 3.05
N ALA A 187 13.19 12.26 2.81
CA ALA A 187 14.05 12.36 1.63
C ALA A 187 14.95 11.13 1.40
N ASN A 188 15.27 10.39 2.47
CA ASN A 188 16.11 9.20 2.43
C ASN A 188 15.33 7.88 2.36
N VAL A 189 14.01 7.90 2.17
CA VAL A 189 13.15 6.72 2.08
C VAL A 189 12.55 6.58 0.68
N LEU A 190 11.28 6.93 0.44
CA LEU A 190 10.66 6.79 -0.89
C LEU A 190 11.36 7.64 -1.97
N PRO A 191 11.69 8.93 -1.71
CA PRO A 191 12.39 9.74 -2.72
C PRO A 191 13.79 9.22 -3.07
N ALA A 192 14.48 8.56 -2.13
CA ALA A 192 15.82 8.02 -2.34
C ALA A 192 15.86 6.67 -3.06
N ARG A 193 14.71 6.01 -3.30
CA ARG A 193 14.68 4.70 -3.97
C ARG A 193 15.18 4.81 -5.42
N ARG A 194 16.18 4.00 -5.75
CA ARG A 194 16.76 3.96 -7.11
C ARG A 194 15.91 3.18 -8.13
N ASP A 195 15.02 2.33 -7.62
CA ASP A 195 14.09 1.52 -8.42
C ASP A 195 12.72 2.19 -8.57
N ALA A 196 12.62 3.45 -8.15
CA ALA A 196 11.36 4.18 -8.13
C ALA A 196 11.55 5.63 -8.60
N PHE A 197 10.48 6.23 -9.09
CA PHE A 197 10.39 7.66 -9.37
C PHE A 197 8.93 8.12 -9.37
N GLY A 198 8.72 9.42 -9.46
CA GLY A 198 7.40 9.98 -9.54
C GLY A 198 7.41 11.44 -9.95
N TYR A 199 6.21 11.97 -10.13
CA TYR A 199 5.98 13.34 -10.53
C TYR A 199 4.99 14.02 -9.60
N THR A 200 5.11 15.32 -9.55
CA THR A 200 4.20 16.21 -8.83
C THR A 200 3.68 17.30 -9.75
N ILE A 201 2.54 17.86 -9.37
CA ILE A 201 1.96 19.07 -9.98
C ILE A 201 1.89 20.13 -8.90
N VAL A 202 2.41 21.31 -9.18
CA VAL A 202 2.30 22.50 -8.34
C VAL A 202 1.53 23.57 -9.12
N GLU A 203 0.45 24.06 -8.56
CA GLU A 203 -0.36 25.15 -9.10
C GLU A 203 -0.54 26.22 -8.03
N ASP A 204 -0.32 27.47 -8.38
CA ASP A 204 -0.41 28.62 -7.47
C ASP A 204 0.42 28.49 -6.18
N GLY A 205 1.51 27.71 -6.24
CA GLY A 205 2.42 27.45 -5.12
C GLY A 205 1.97 26.29 -4.20
N GLU A 206 0.85 25.64 -4.51
CA GLU A 206 0.34 24.48 -3.78
C GLU A 206 0.56 23.17 -4.54
N LEU A 207 0.86 22.10 -3.82
CA LEU A 207 1.00 20.76 -4.38
C LEU A 207 -0.38 20.17 -4.61
N THR A 208 -0.80 20.02 -5.87
CA THR A 208 -2.15 19.58 -6.26
C THR A 208 -2.19 18.18 -6.85
N GLY A 209 -1.03 17.60 -7.16
CA GLY A 209 -0.95 16.24 -7.70
C GLY A 209 0.36 15.54 -7.41
N LEU A 210 0.29 14.23 -7.27
CA LEU A 210 1.41 13.34 -7.00
C LEU A 210 1.16 11.99 -7.63
N ILE A 211 2.14 11.46 -8.34
CA ILE A 211 2.20 10.05 -8.73
C ILE A 211 3.56 9.46 -8.34
N TYR A 212 3.54 8.23 -7.87
CA TYR A 212 4.74 7.48 -7.54
C TYR A 212 4.68 6.09 -8.15
N ALA A 213 5.81 5.60 -8.64
CA ALA A 213 5.93 4.26 -9.17
C ALA A 213 7.24 3.61 -8.74
N ARG A 214 7.22 2.32 -8.58
CA ARG A 214 8.36 1.50 -8.20
C ARG A 214 8.42 0.21 -9.01
N ARG A 215 9.61 -0.26 -9.30
CA ARG A 215 9.82 -1.55 -9.98
C ARG A 215 9.43 -2.70 -9.06
N CYS A 216 8.96 -3.76 -9.67
CA CYS A 216 8.69 -5.04 -9.02
C CYS A 216 9.21 -6.17 -9.91
N PRO A 217 9.21 -7.44 -9.46
CA PRO A 217 9.73 -8.56 -10.25
C PRO A 217 9.11 -8.68 -11.64
N ASP A 218 7.82 -8.42 -11.78
CA ASP A 218 7.12 -8.36 -13.07
C ASP A 218 6.61 -6.93 -13.31
N GLY A 219 7.48 -6.05 -13.83
CA GLY A 219 7.10 -4.72 -14.28
C GLY A 219 7.13 -3.62 -13.20
N VAL A 220 6.02 -2.91 -13.03
CA VAL A 220 5.93 -1.67 -12.25
C VAL A 220 4.64 -1.62 -11.44
N ARG A 221 4.75 -1.26 -10.16
CA ARG A 221 3.60 -0.90 -9.32
C ARG A 221 3.47 0.63 -9.26
N ILE A 222 2.29 1.13 -9.58
CA ILE A 222 1.95 2.56 -9.54
C ILE A 222 1.07 2.81 -8.32
N GLY A 223 1.45 3.76 -7.52
CA GLY A 223 0.75 4.23 -6.32
C GLY A 223 1.70 4.88 -5.32
N PRO A 224 1.24 5.97 -4.65
CA PRO A 224 -0.09 6.55 -4.80
C PRO A 224 -0.24 7.35 -6.11
N LEU A 225 -1.50 7.65 -6.47
CA LEU A 225 -1.86 8.67 -7.44
C LEU A 225 -2.91 9.58 -6.79
N PHE A 226 -2.49 10.78 -6.45
CA PHE A 226 -3.35 11.85 -5.94
C PHE A 226 -3.44 12.98 -6.96
N ALA A 227 -4.59 13.58 -7.12
CA ALA A 227 -4.76 14.76 -7.97
C ALA A 227 -6.05 15.52 -7.64
N ALA A 228 -6.01 16.83 -7.72
CA ALA A 228 -7.16 17.68 -7.50
C ALA A 228 -8.20 17.54 -8.63
N THR A 229 -7.77 17.20 -9.84
CA THR A 229 -8.65 17.04 -10.99
C THR A 229 -8.39 15.76 -11.77
N TYR A 230 -9.41 15.30 -12.50
CA TYR A 230 -9.29 14.16 -13.40
C TYR A 230 -8.22 14.40 -14.49
N ALA A 231 -8.12 15.62 -15.02
CA ALA A 231 -7.15 15.97 -16.05
C ALA A 231 -5.71 15.83 -15.53
N GLN A 232 -5.43 16.30 -14.31
CA GLN A 232 -4.13 16.14 -13.65
C GLN A 232 -3.80 14.66 -13.40
N ALA A 233 -4.75 13.89 -12.86
CA ALA A 233 -4.55 12.45 -12.64
C ALA A 233 -4.21 11.72 -13.94
N ARG A 234 -4.91 12.05 -15.02
CA ARG A 234 -4.68 11.50 -16.36
C ARG A 234 -3.30 11.87 -16.90
N GLN A 235 -2.90 13.14 -16.76
CA GLN A 235 -1.59 13.61 -17.21
C GLN A 235 -0.45 12.89 -16.46
N LEU A 236 -0.56 12.80 -15.12
CA LEU A 236 0.41 12.12 -14.28
C LEU A 236 0.55 10.63 -14.67
N LEU A 237 -0.57 9.92 -14.77
CA LEU A 237 -0.57 8.50 -15.11
C LEU A 237 -0.02 8.23 -16.50
N HIS A 238 -0.45 9.01 -17.49
CA HIS A 238 0.03 8.90 -18.87
C HIS A 238 1.52 9.20 -18.99
N LYS A 239 2.01 10.27 -18.37
CA LYS A 239 3.43 10.62 -18.35
C LYS A 239 4.28 9.50 -17.78
N LEU A 240 3.89 9.01 -16.60
CA LEU A 240 4.61 7.94 -15.91
C LEU A 240 4.64 6.66 -16.73
N MET A 241 3.51 6.27 -17.35
CA MET A 241 3.47 5.09 -18.22
C MET A 241 4.42 5.24 -19.43
N ASN A 242 4.50 6.43 -20.03
CA ASN A 242 5.41 6.68 -21.16
C ASN A 242 6.89 6.61 -20.75
N ASP A 243 7.25 7.02 -19.54
CA ASP A 243 8.63 6.90 -19.06
C ASP A 243 9.06 5.44 -18.87
N TYR A 244 8.09 4.58 -18.57
CA TYR A 244 8.30 3.14 -18.54
C TYR A 244 7.98 2.43 -19.87
N ALA A 245 7.84 3.18 -20.98
CA ALA A 245 7.39 2.64 -22.27
C ALA A 245 8.28 1.50 -22.80
N ARG A 246 9.55 1.47 -22.44
CA ARG A 246 10.51 0.44 -22.87
C ARG A 246 10.63 -0.74 -21.90
N MET A 247 9.91 -0.69 -20.78
CA MET A 247 9.92 -1.80 -19.82
C MET A 247 8.95 -2.89 -20.27
N GLU A 248 9.38 -4.11 -20.06
CA GLU A 248 8.55 -5.31 -20.19
C GLU A 248 7.81 -5.57 -18.86
N GLY A 249 6.87 -6.52 -18.88
CA GLY A 249 6.10 -6.95 -17.72
C GLY A 249 4.78 -6.22 -17.58
N THR A 250 4.28 -6.14 -16.36
CA THR A 250 2.93 -5.69 -16.05
C THR A 250 2.96 -4.39 -15.25
N PHE A 251 2.17 -3.41 -15.64
CA PHE A 251 1.78 -2.32 -14.74
C PHE A 251 0.68 -2.80 -13.79
N ALA A 252 0.81 -2.50 -12.51
CA ALA A 252 -0.19 -2.81 -11.49
C ALA A 252 -0.47 -1.57 -10.62
N ALA A 253 -1.75 -1.36 -10.26
CA ALA A 253 -2.19 -0.28 -9.37
C ALA A 253 -3.38 -0.73 -8.53
N GLU A 254 -3.42 -0.28 -7.29
CA GLU A 254 -4.52 -0.52 -6.35
C GLU A 254 -5.37 0.74 -6.28
N ILE A 255 -6.59 0.71 -6.85
CA ILE A 255 -7.46 1.87 -7.00
C ILE A 255 -8.28 2.05 -5.73
N PHE A 256 -8.42 3.31 -5.26
CA PHE A 256 -9.34 3.60 -4.18
C PHE A 256 -10.78 3.62 -4.71
N GLY A 257 -11.54 2.57 -4.39
CA GLY A 257 -12.85 2.34 -5.00
C GLY A 257 -13.95 3.34 -4.59
N THR A 258 -13.73 4.17 -3.58
CA THR A 258 -14.63 5.27 -3.24
C THR A 258 -14.54 6.40 -4.27
N ASN A 259 -13.38 6.56 -4.92
CA ASN A 259 -13.25 7.47 -6.07
C ASN A 259 -13.82 6.80 -7.33
N THR A 260 -15.01 7.21 -7.73
CA THR A 260 -15.71 6.63 -8.89
C THR A 260 -15.00 6.93 -10.22
N GLU A 261 -14.24 8.02 -10.32
CA GLU A 261 -13.46 8.37 -11.52
C GLU A 261 -12.14 7.58 -11.60
N GLY A 262 -11.68 6.99 -10.49
CA GLY A 262 -10.42 6.24 -10.46
C GLY A 262 -10.42 5.09 -11.47
N ARG A 263 -11.43 4.23 -11.43
CA ARG A 263 -11.53 3.10 -12.35
C ARG A 263 -11.61 3.53 -13.82
N LYS A 264 -12.42 4.54 -14.11
CA LYS A 264 -12.57 5.10 -15.45
C LYS A 264 -11.24 5.58 -16.02
N LEU A 265 -10.46 6.32 -15.22
CA LEU A 265 -9.14 6.81 -15.59
C LEU A 265 -8.21 5.68 -16.08
N PHE A 266 -8.13 4.61 -15.31
CA PHE A 266 -7.27 3.49 -15.65
C PHE A 266 -7.79 2.74 -16.88
N GLU A 267 -9.10 2.48 -16.98
CA GLU A 267 -9.72 1.81 -18.13
C GLU A 267 -9.52 2.59 -19.44
N GLU A 268 -9.61 3.93 -19.43
CA GLU A 268 -9.32 4.78 -20.59
C GLU A 268 -7.88 4.62 -21.10
N LEU A 269 -6.93 4.34 -20.21
CA LEU A 269 -5.53 4.06 -20.56
C LEU A 269 -5.27 2.57 -20.84
N GLY A 270 -6.34 1.78 -21.01
CA GLY A 270 -6.27 0.37 -21.41
C GLY A 270 -5.89 -0.59 -20.29
N TRP A 271 -6.10 -0.21 -19.03
CA TRP A 271 -5.98 -1.11 -17.89
C TRP A 271 -7.22 -1.96 -17.73
N GLU A 272 -7.07 -3.10 -17.09
CA GLU A 272 -8.11 -4.09 -16.87
C GLU A 272 -8.14 -4.51 -15.40
N TYR A 273 -9.30 -4.90 -14.90
CA TYR A 273 -9.43 -5.47 -13.56
C TYR A 273 -8.68 -6.79 -13.47
N ALA A 274 -7.79 -6.91 -12.52
CA ALA A 274 -6.92 -8.08 -12.36
C ALA A 274 -7.57 -9.27 -11.61
N GLY A 275 -8.88 -9.22 -11.38
CA GLY A 275 -9.62 -10.31 -10.72
C GLY A 275 -9.58 -10.29 -9.19
N VAL A 276 -8.87 -9.34 -8.57
CA VAL A 276 -8.76 -9.20 -7.11
C VAL A 276 -9.21 -7.81 -6.69
N SER A 277 -10.05 -7.74 -5.66
CA SER A 277 -10.42 -6.50 -5.00
C SER A 277 -10.21 -6.67 -3.50
N TYR A 278 -9.32 -5.89 -2.91
CA TYR A 278 -9.16 -5.87 -1.47
C TYR A 278 -10.34 -5.16 -0.82
N HIS A 279 -10.60 -5.54 0.43
CA HIS A 279 -11.61 -4.94 1.29
C HIS A 279 -10.90 -4.02 2.28
N ARG A 280 -11.06 -2.70 2.12
CA ARG A 280 -10.57 -1.74 3.10
C ARG A 280 -11.44 -1.79 4.33
N MET A 281 -10.85 -2.20 5.42
CA MET A 281 -11.58 -2.43 6.66
C MET A 281 -11.00 -1.56 7.78
N TRP A 282 -11.92 -0.99 8.56
CA TRP A 282 -11.56 -0.16 9.70
C TRP A 282 -12.13 -0.73 10.99
N LYS A 283 -11.35 -0.69 12.06
CA LYS A 283 -11.78 -1.12 13.40
C LYS A 283 -12.98 -0.30 13.84
N ASP A 284 -14.04 -1.00 14.28
CA ASP A 284 -15.33 -0.41 14.71
C ASP A 284 -15.98 0.52 13.66
N GLY A 285 -15.62 0.37 12.39
CA GLY A 285 -16.11 1.23 11.30
C GLY A 285 -15.63 2.68 11.37
N LYS A 286 -14.58 2.98 12.16
CA LYS A 286 -14.04 4.32 12.29
C LYS A 286 -13.13 4.63 11.10
N VAL A 287 -13.69 5.30 10.10
CA VAL A 287 -12.98 5.74 8.90
C VAL A 287 -12.44 7.16 9.14
N PRO A 288 -11.16 7.47 8.81
CA PRO A 288 -10.66 8.84 8.80
C PRO A 288 -11.52 9.75 7.93
N GLU A 289 -11.67 11.01 8.34
CA GLU A 289 -12.52 11.99 7.62
C GLU A 289 -12.07 12.15 6.16
N GLU A 290 -10.78 12.06 5.93
CA GLU A 290 -10.14 12.19 4.62
C GLU A 290 -10.53 11.07 3.63
N GLN A 291 -11.06 9.95 4.11
CA GLN A 291 -11.52 8.83 3.28
C GLN A 291 -13.03 8.67 3.21
N LYS A 292 -13.80 9.56 3.85
CA LYS A 292 -15.25 9.55 3.77
C LYS A 292 -15.78 10.10 2.45
N GLU A 293 -17.00 9.77 2.11
CA GLU A 293 -17.68 10.29 0.92
C GLU A 293 -17.62 11.83 0.87
N GLY A 294 -17.27 12.38 -0.30
CA GLY A 294 -17.12 13.82 -0.52
C GLY A 294 -15.82 14.44 -0.01
N SER A 295 -14.97 13.68 0.68
CA SER A 295 -13.66 14.16 1.12
C SER A 295 -12.63 14.20 -0.01
N MET A 296 -11.47 14.79 0.27
CA MET A 296 -10.35 14.85 -0.67
C MET A 296 -9.86 13.46 -1.07
N GLY A 297 -9.76 12.50 -0.15
CA GLY A 297 -9.40 11.13 -0.47
C GLY A 297 -10.45 10.44 -1.35
N ALA A 298 -11.75 10.68 -1.11
CA ALA A 298 -12.82 10.08 -1.91
C ALA A 298 -12.87 10.63 -3.35
N THR A 299 -12.40 11.84 -3.59
CA THR A 299 -12.45 12.50 -4.91
C THR A 299 -11.10 12.57 -5.60
N GLY A 300 -10.01 12.71 -4.85
CA GLY A 300 -8.66 12.96 -5.36
C GLY A 300 -7.70 11.77 -5.27
N MET A 301 -8.02 10.71 -4.52
CA MET A 301 -7.18 9.50 -4.49
C MET A 301 -7.59 8.53 -5.59
N TYR A 302 -6.87 8.53 -6.70
CA TYR A 302 -7.10 7.64 -7.86
C TYR A 302 -6.45 6.27 -7.66
N ALA A 303 -5.33 6.22 -6.97
CA ALA A 303 -4.72 4.96 -6.53
C ALA A 303 -4.11 5.13 -5.14
N THR A 304 -4.19 4.08 -4.33
CA THR A 304 -3.53 4.01 -3.01
C THR A 304 -2.03 3.76 -3.18
N PHE A 305 -1.25 3.94 -2.12
CA PHE A 305 0.17 3.56 -2.17
C PHE A 305 0.30 2.04 -2.37
N ASP A 306 -0.22 1.26 -1.48
CA ASP A 306 -0.50 -0.17 -1.59
C ASP A 306 -1.26 -0.70 -0.36
N ALA A 307 -1.78 -1.93 -0.45
CA ALA A 307 -2.52 -2.58 0.63
C ALA A 307 -1.71 -2.76 1.94
N ALA A 308 -0.38 -2.64 1.88
CA ALA A 308 0.46 -2.82 3.06
C ALA A 308 0.70 -1.52 3.87
N SER A 309 0.26 -0.36 3.37
CA SER A 309 0.50 0.92 4.06
C SER A 309 -0.70 1.88 4.04
N GLY A 310 -1.78 1.46 3.42
CA GLY A 310 -3.05 2.18 3.38
C GLY A 310 -3.27 3.09 2.18
#